data_1c96e556a321dc561ae6f358a5be59ea
#
_entry.id   1c96e556a321dc561ae6f358a5be59ea
#
_cell.length_a   1.000
_cell.length_b   1.000
_cell.length_c   1.000
_cell.angle_alpha   90.00
_cell.angle_beta   90.00
_cell.angle_gamma   90.00
#
_symmetry.space_group_name_H-M   'P 1'
#
loop_
_entity.id
_entity.type
_entity.pdbx_description
1 polymer ?
#
loop_
_entity_poly.entity_id
_entity_poly.type
_entity_poly.pdbx_seq_one_letter_code
_entity_poly.pdbx_strand_id
1 'polypeptide(L)' 'MQMTAVAHQVTPFLTSYEVMARYHISYTTLWRRIKDGSLPQPRINRNTRNKLWHIEDLEEYEKKED' A
#
# COMPACT_ATOMS: atom_id res chain seq x y z
N MET A 1 7.03 23.81 12.80
CA MET A 1 7.08 23.08 12.82
C MET A 1 6.79 22.25 12.32
N GLN A 2 6.97 21.93 11.89
CA GLN A 2 6.77 21.05 11.56
C GLN A 2 6.74 20.08 11.59
N MET A 3 7.10 19.97 11.82
CA MET A 3 7.16 18.96 11.96
C MET A 3 6.51 18.18 12.03
N THR A 4 6.48 18.45 12.16
CA THR A 4 5.89 17.63 12.57
C THR A 4 5.35 16.79 11.86
N ALA A 5 5.26 16.92 11.37
CA ALA A 5 4.68 16.14 10.78
C ALA A 5 5.11 14.94 10.55
N VAL A 6 5.66 14.83 10.62
CA VAL A 6 6.07 13.83 10.50
C VAL A 6 5.79 12.79 11.16
N ALA A 7 5.67 12.97 12.04
CA ALA A 7 5.54 11.94 12.91
C ALA A 7 4.64 10.88 12.50
N HIS A 8 3.59 11.19 11.97
CA HIS A 8 2.68 10.17 11.69
C HIS A 8 3.06 9.27 10.60
N GLN A 9 4.09 9.56 9.94
CA GLN A 9 4.48 8.70 8.95
C GLN A 9 5.20 7.57 9.43
N VAL A 10 5.27 7.35 10.65
CA VAL A 10 5.95 6.25 11.16
C VAL A 10 5.36 4.93 10.86
N THR A 11 4.12 4.84 10.51
CA THR A 11 3.56 3.55 10.22
C THR A 11 3.98 3.10 8.85
N PRO A 12 4.51 1.88 8.71
CA PRO A 12 4.93 1.38 7.41
C PRO A 12 3.81 0.74 6.61
N PHE A 13 2.59 0.81 7.10
CA PHE A 13 1.47 0.16 6.42
C PHE A 13 0.58 1.17 5.74
N LEU A 14 0.03 0.78 4.60
CA LEU A 14 -0.86 1.62 3.82
C LEU A 14 -2.20 0.94 3.67
N THR A 15 -3.26 1.72 3.72
CA THR A 15 -4.61 1.23 3.47
C THR A 15 -4.83 1.14 1.97
N SER A 16 -5.93 0.54 1.57
CA SER A 16 -6.26 0.45 0.15
C SER A 16 -6.38 1.84 -0.46
N TYR A 17 -6.96 2.78 0.27
CA TYR A 17 -7.09 4.13 -0.25
C TYR A 17 -5.74 4.80 -0.47
N GLU A 18 -4.81 4.53 0.43
CA GLU A 18 -3.47 5.11 0.29
C GLU A 18 -2.72 4.48 -0.87
N VAL A 19 -2.91 3.18 -1.10
CA VAL A 19 -2.28 2.52 -2.24
C VAL A 19 -2.86 3.05 -3.54
N MET A 20 -4.17 3.23 -3.58
CA MET A 20 -4.81 3.79 -4.76
C MET A 20 -4.27 5.19 -5.06
N ALA A 21 -4.09 6.00 -4.03
CA ALA A 21 -3.57 7.33 -4.22
C ALA A 21 -2.11 7.29 -4.69
N ARG A 22 -1.34 6.36 -4.16
CA ARG A 22 0.07 6.24 -4.53
C ARG A 22 0.24 5.96 -6.02
N TYR A 23 -0.66 5.17 -6.59
CA TYR A 23 -0.54 4.79 -8.01
C TYR A 23 -1.58 5.48 -8.89
N HIS A 24 -2.40 6.32 -8.31
CA HIS A 24 -3.46 7.03 -9.05
C HIS A 24 -4.36 6.06 -9.79
N ILE A 25 -4.82 5.04 -9.11
CA ILE A 25 -5.68 4.03 -9.73
C ILE A 25 -6.99 3.92 -8.95
N SER A 26 -8.00 3.37 -9.61
CA SER A 26 -9.30 3.16 -8.99
C SER A 26 -9.28 1.88 -8.16
N TYR A 27 -10.31 1.70 -7.36
CA TYR A 27 -10.44 0.52 -6.53
C TYR A 27 -10.49 -0.75 -7.38
N THR A 28 -11.23 -0.70 -8.46
CA THR A 28 -11.34 -1.86 -9.36
C THR A 28 -9.98 -2.19 -9.96
N THR A 29 -9.25 -1.18 -10.38
CA THR A 29 -7.93 -1.40 -10.96
C THR A 29 -6.97 -1.96 -9.92
N LEU A 30 -7.07 -1.49 -8.67
CA LEU A 30 -6.23 -2.01 -7.60
C LEU A 30 -6.36 -3.52 -7.48
N TRP A 31 -7.59 -4.01 -7.39
CA TRP A 31 -7.78 -5.44 -7.19
C TRP A 31 -7.47 -6.24 -8.43
N ARG A 32 -7.65 -5.66 -9.60
CA ARG A 32 -7.26 -6.33 -10.83
C ARG A 32 -5.75 -6.53 -10.86
N ARG A 33 -4.99 -5.53 -10.47
CA ARG A 33 -3.53 -5.65 -10.46
C ARG A 33 -3.03 -6.63 -9.43
N ILE A 34 -3.70 -6.73 -8.30
CA ILE A 34 -3.35 -7.71 -7.31
C ILE A 34 -3.58 -9.10 -7.86
N LYS A 35 -4.71 -9.29 -8.53
CA LYS A 35 -5.04 -10.57 -9.10
C LYS A 35 -4.07 -10.96 -10.20
N ASP A 36 -3.61 -9.99 -10.98
CA ASP A 36 -2.69 -10.26 -12.07
C ASP A 36 -1.25 -10.43 -11.59
N GLY A 37 -0.97 -10.12 -10.36
CA GLY A 37 0.38 -10.21 -9.86
C GLY A 37 1.19 -8.95 -10.03
N SER A 38 0.57 -7.86 -10.49
CA SER A 38 1.29 -6.60 -10.67
C SER A 38 1.49 -5.85 -9.37
N LEU A 39 0.74 -6.18 -8.35
CA LEU A 39 0.90 -5.59 -7.03
C LEU A 39 0.89 -6.71 -6.00
N PRO A 40 1.51 -6.49 -4.84
CA PRO A 40 1.57 -7.54 -3.84
C PRO A 40 0.24 -7.72 -3.14
N GLN A 41 0.05 -8.91 -2.58
CA GLN A 41 -1.13 -9.19 -1.80
C GLN A 41 -1.05 -8.39 -0.50
N PRO A 42 -2.18 -7.90 0.00
CA PRO A 42 -2.16 -7.18 1.26
C PRO A 42 -1.96 -8.14 2.43
N ARG A 43 -1.48 -7.58 3.52
CA ARG A 43 -1.37 -8.32 4.77
C ARG A 43 -2.61 -8.01 5.58
N ILE A 44 -3.11 -8.99 6.28
CA ILE A 44 -4.34 -8.80 7.04
C ILE A 44 -4.01 -8.59 8.50
N ASN A 45 -4.53 -7.51 9.07
CA ASN A 45 -4.35 -7.23 10.47
C ASN A 45 -5.31 -8.11 11.25
N ARG A 46 -4.79 -8.95 12.12
CA ARG A 46 -5.62 -9.90 12.85
C ARG A 46 -6.62 -9.24 13.78
N ASN A 47 -6.24 -8.10 14.33
CA ASN A 47 -7.11 -7.46 15.30
C ASN A 47 -8.30 -6.76 14.65
N THR A 48 -8.07 -6.12 13.50
CA THR A 48 -9.13 -5.35 12.87
C THR A 48 -9.60 -5.98 11.57
N ARG A 49 -8.88 -7.00 11.09
CA ARG A 49 -9.17 -7.65 9.82
C ARG A 49 -9.06 -6.72 8.64
N ASN A 50 -8.42 -5.59 8.81
CA ASN A 50 -8.18 -4.68 7.71
C ASN A 50 -7.06 -5.19 6.84
N LYS A 51 -7.15 -4.92 5.56
CA LYS A 51 -6.12 -5.28 4.61
C LYS A 51 -5.17 -4.11 4.49
N LEU A 52 -3.89 -4.37 4.73
CA LEU A 52 -2.88 -3.33 4.70
C LEU A 52 -1.71 -3.80 3.85
N TRP A 53 -1.07 -2.87 3.17
CA TRP A 53 0.13 -3.17 2.39
C TRP A 53 1.32 -2.59 3.11
N HIS A 54 2.37 -3.39 3.25
CA HIS A 54 3.61 -2.89 3.83
C HIS A 54 4.35 -2.13 2.75
N ILE A 55 4.88 -0.98 3.08
CA ILE A 55 5.51 -0.14 2.08
C ILE A 55 6.69 -0.84 1.42
N GLU A 56 7.39 -1.69 2.15
CA GLU A 56 8.51 -2.42 1.57
C GLU A 56 8.05 -3.39 0.50
N ASP A 57 6.86 -3.97 0.67
CA ASP A 57 6.33 -4.87 -0.34
C ASP A 57 6.06 -4.12 -1.63
N LEU A 58 5.54 -2.90 -1.51
CA LEU A 58 5.26 -2.09 -2.69
C LEU A 58 6.55 -1.66 -3.36
N GLU A 59 7.54 -1.32 -2.58
CA GLU A 59 8.82 -0.90 -3.15
C GLU A 59 9.50 -2.04 -3.89
N GLU A 60 9.35 -3.25 -3.40
CA GLU A 60 9.89 -4.40 -4.09
C GLU A 60 9.26 -4.58 -5.46
N TYR A 61 7.97 -4.40 -5.54
CA TYR A 61 7.29 -4.51 -6.81
C TYR A 61 7.69 -3.38 -7.75
N GLU A 62 7.92 -2.19 -7.21
CA GLU A 62 8.34 -1.07 -8.03
C GLU A 62 9.74 -1.29 -8.60
N LYS A 63 10.59 -1.95 -7.85
CA LYS A 63 11.91 -2.23 -8.34
C LYS A 63 11.91 -3.26 -9.46
N LYS A 64 10.95 -4.16 -9.45
CA LYS A 64 10.88 -5.18 -10.48
C LYS A 64 10.39 -4.68 -11.80
N GLU A 65 9.92 -3.46 -11.80
CA GLU A 65 9.41 -2.90 -13.01
C GLU A 65 10.46 -2.67 -14.04
N ASP A 66 11.67 -2.68 -13.71
CA ASP A 66 12.69 -2.49 -14.66
C ASP A 66 12.85 -3.60 -15.58
#